data_ff2636ea5180f2da8d1219de40cac2e0
#
_entry.id   ff2636ea5180f2da8d1219de40cac2e0
#
_cell.length_a   1.000
_cell.length_b   1.000
_cell.length_c   1.000
_cell.angle_alpha   90.00
_cell.angle_beta   90.00
_cell.angle_gamma   90.00
#
_symmetry.space_group_name_H-M   'P 1'
#
loop_
_entity.id
_entity.type
_entity.pdbx_description
1 polymer ?
#
loop_
_entity_poly.entity_id
_entity_poly.type
_entity_poly.pdbx_seq_one_letter_code
_entity_poly.pdbx_strand_id
1 'polypeptide(L)'
;MQHNTDNVRIISSAPMVSPNTLIEKLPLSEKAASGVVSSRNTIKNILYGNDNRLMVLVGPCSIHDTKAAMEYAQNLLKLQEELSKDLFIVMRVYFEKPRTTVGWKGLINDPYLDESFDIDKGLETARKLLVDLGEINVPVGVEYLDVLTPQYLSDLISWGAIGARTTESQSHRELASALSCPVGFKNGTGGSLNIAIDAIQSANSPHHLLSVNKDGGISHFTSLGNDTAHIILRGGKDGPNYSE
;
A
#
# COMPACT_ATOMS: atom_id res chain seq x y z
N MET A 1 5.01 40.80 24.98
CA MET A 1 4.42 39.42 24.93
C MET A 1 4.73 38.86 23.56
N GLN A 2 5.40 37.74 23.51
CA GLN A 2 5.70 37.06 22.23
C GLN A 2 4.45 36.24 21.86
N HIS A 3 3.78 36.58 20.75
CA HIS A 3 2.64 35.81 20.28
C HIS A 3 3.14 34.49 19.68
N ASN A 4 2.59 33.37 20.16
CA ASN A 4 2.87 32.08 19.55
C ASN A 4 2.06 31.95 18.25
N THR A 5 2.75 31.75 17.11
CA THR A 5 2.16 31.65 15.78
C THR A 5 2.27 30.26 15.16
N ASP A 6 2.98 29.33 15.85
CA ASP A 6 3.23 27.96 15.36
C ASP A 6 2.77 26.93 16.39
N ASN A 7 2.36 25.76 15.89
CA ASN A 7 1.91 24.60 16.69
C ASN A 7 0.76 24.89 17.68
N VAL A 8 -0.01 25.97 17.49
CA VAL A 8 -1.06 26.41 18.41
C VAL A 8 -2.23 25.43 18.54
N ARG A 9 -2.31 24.42 17.65
CA ARG A 9 -3.35 23.39 17.65
C ARG A 9 -2.80 21.98 17.87
N ILE A 10 -1.49 21.85 18.11
CA ILE A 10 -0.86 20.59 18.45
C ILE A 10 -0.81 20.46 19.96
N ILE A 11 -1.46 19.44 20.50
CA ILE A 11 -1.53 19.20 21.95
C ILE A 11 -0.25 18.51 22.43
N SER A 12 0.25 17.54 21.64
CA SER A 12 1.44 16.78 21.96
C SER A 12 2.11 16.24 20.71
N SER A 13 3.38 15.95 20.79
CA SER A 13 4.13 15.21 19.77
C SER A 13 5.12 14.26 20.47
N ALA A 14 5.32 13.08 19.89
CA ALA A 14 6.30 12.11 20.34
C ALA A 14 7.07 11.58 19.11
N PRO A 15 8.38 11.30 19.25
CA PRO A 15 9.13 10.65 18.20
C PRO A 15 8.60 9.21 17.98
N MET A 16 8.54 8.79 16.73
CA MET A 16 8.20 7.41 16.37
C MET A 16 9.46 6.57 16.18
N VAL A 17 9.30 5.25 16.28
CA VAL A 17 10.34 4.29 15.87
C VAL A 17 10.77 4.54 14.43
N SER A 18 12.09 4.49 14.13
CA SER A 18 12.55 4.65 12.75
C SER A 18 12.22 3.41 11.89
N PRO A 19 12.08 3.57 10.55
CA PRO A 19 11.91 2.42 9.67
C PRO A 19 12.99 1.35 9.84
N ASN A 20 14.28 1.72 9.94
CA ASN A 20 15.37 0.77 10.14
C ASN A 20 15.22 -0.01 11.46
N THR A 21 14.90 0.66 12.54
CA THR A 21 14.68 -0.03 13.85
C THR A 21 13.58 -1.08 13.75
N LEU A 22 12.50 -0.77 13.05
CA LEU A 22 11.40 -1.73 12.85
C LEU A 22 11.79 -2.86 11.91
N ILE A 23 12.54 -2.56 10.83
CA ILE A 23 13.04 -3.54 9.87
C ILE A 23 14.03 -4.51 10.55
N GLU A 24 14.94 -4.01 11.38
CA GLU A 24 15.88 -4.82 12.15
C GLU A 24 15.17 -5.73 13.16
N LYS A 25 14.11 -5.22 13.79
CA LYS A 25 13.29 -6.01 14.73
C LYS A 25 12.50 -7.13 14.04
N LEU A 26 12.02 -6.86 12.83
CA LEU A 26 11.18 -7.75 12.01
C LEU A 26 11.74 -7.84 10.58
N PRO A 27 12.88 -8.52 10.41
CA PRO A 27 13.57 -8.57 9.13
C PRO A 27 12.82 -9.42 8.12
N LEU A 28 12.99 -9.09 6.84
CA LEU A 28 12.57 -9.90 5.72
C LEU A 28 13.59 -11.02 5.50
N SER A 29 13.14 -12.28 5.46
CA SER A 29 14.00 -13.39 5.10
C SER A 29 14.34 -13.38 3.60
N GLU A 30 15.44 -14.01 3.23
CA GLU A 30 15.84 -14.17 1.81
C GLU A 30 14.77 -14.89 0.99
N LYS A 31 14.10 -15.88 1.58
CA LYS A 31 12.99 -16.59 0.97
C LYS A 31 11.82 -15.63 0.68
N ALA A 32 11.39 -14.87 1.67
CA ALA A 32 10.27 -13.92 1.51
C ALA A 32 10.65 -12.77 0.55
N ALA A 33 11.89 -12.27 0.58
CA ALA A 33 12.39 -11.28 -0.37
C ALA A 33 12.32 -11.78 -1.81
N SER A 34 12.78 -13.00 -2.06
CA SER A 34 12.69 -13.65 -3.36
C SER A 34 11.25 -13.80 -3.84
N GLY A 35 10.33 -14.19 -2.93
CA GLY A 35 8.89 -14.26 -3.21
C GLY A 35 8.27 -12.93 -3.62
N VAL A 36 8.61 -11.84 -2.91
CA VAL A 36 8.15 -10.49 -3.24
C VAL A 36 8.66 -10.05 -4.61
N VAL A 37 9.94 -10.23 -4.90
CA VAL A 37 10.54 -9.88 -6.20
C VAL A 37 9.90 -10.68 -7.33
N SER A 38 9.74 -12.01 -7.15
CA SER A 38 9.06 -12.88 -8.11
C SER A 38 7.63 -12.43 -8.38
N SER A 39 6.88 -12.08 -7.34
CA SER A 39 5.50 -11.60 -7.45
C SER A 39 5.40 -10.29 -8.22
N ARG A 40 6.29 -9.32 -7.94
CA ARG A 40 6.35 -8.05 -8.68
C ARG A 40 6.64 -8.27 -10.16
N ASN A 41 7.57 -9.17 -10.49
CA ASN A 41 7.90 -9.50 -11.87
C ASN A 41 6.73 -10.21 -12.56
N THR A 42 6.02 -11.11 -11.88
CA THR A 42 4.83 -11.76 -12.42
C THR A 42 3.74 -10.73 -12.73
N ILE A 43 3.46 -9.81 -11.80
CA ILE A 43 2.48 -8.74 -12.01
C ILE A 43 2.88 -7.85 -13.19
N LYS A 44 4.17 -7.47 -13.26
CA LYS A 44 4.69 -6.70 -14.41
C LYS A 44 4.48 -7.44 -15.73
N ASN A 45 4.75 -8.74 -15.78
CA ASN A 45 4.56 -9.56 -16.98
C ASN A 45 3.07 -9.65 -17.38
N ILE A 46 2.17 -9.78 -16.41
CA ILE A 46 0.72 -9.76 -16.68
C ILE A 46 0.30 -8.41 -17.27
N LEU A 47 0.74 -7.30 -16.68
CA LEU A 47 0.40 -5.95 -17.15
C LEU A 47 0.91 -5.68 -18.58
N TYR A 48 2.04 -6.27 -18.97
CA TYR A 48 2.61 -6.15 -20.31
C TYR A 48 2.15 -7.23 -21.31
N GLY A 49 1.28 -8.15 -20.91
CA GLY A 49 0.79 -9.23 -21.75
C GLY A 49 1.80 -10.33 -22.03
N ASN A 50 2.86 -10.42 -21.24
CA ASN A 50 3.87 -11.49 -21.31
C ASN A 50 3.47 -12.72 -20.48
N ASP A 51 2.48 -12.61 -19.63
CA ASP A 51 1.86 -13.67 -18.84
C ASP A 51 0.34 -13.56 -19.03
N ASN A 52 -0.28 -14.62 -19.52
CA ASN A 52 -1.71 -14.65 -19.87
C ASN A 52 -2.63 -14.92 -18.68
N ARG A 53 -2.08 -15.14 -17.49
CA ARG A 53 -2.91 -15.32 -16.30
C ARG A 53 -3.67 -14.05 -15.92
N LEU A 54 -4.85 -14.23 -15.37
CA LEU A 54 -5.59 -13.12 -14.78
C LEU A 54 -5.07 -12.86 -13.35
N MET A 55 -4.64 -11.62 -13.08
CA MET A 55 -4.33 -11.20 -11.71
C MET A 55 -5.62 -10.95 -10.92
N VAL A 56 -5.76 -11.59 -9.76
CA VAL A 56 -6.92 -11.45 -8.87
C VAL A 56 -6.47 -10.90 -7.52
N LEU A 57 -6.97 -9.72 -7.15
CA LEU A 57 -6.78 -9.17 -5.81
C LEU A 57 -8.01 -9.48 -4.95
N VAL A 58 -7.83 -10.32 -3.94
CA VAL A 58 -8.92 -10.83 -3.11
C VAL A 58 -8.55 -10.81 -1.63
N GLY A 59 -9.50 -10.48 -0.77
CA GLY A 59 -9.28 -10.42 0.66
C GLY A 59 -10.26 -9.50 1.39
N PRO A 60 -10.09 -9.35 2.70
CA PRO A 60 -10.95 -8.51 3.53
C PRO A 60 -10.88 -7.03 3.11
N CYS A 61 -11.92 -6.27 3.48
CA CYS A 61 -11.96 -4.82 3.21
C CYS A 61 -10.81 -4.08 3.89
N SER A 62 -10.49 -4.44 5.13
CA SER A 62 -9.30 -4.01 5.88
C SER A 62 -8.98 -5.02 6.97
N ILE A 63 -7.69 -5.10 7.31
CA ILE A 63 -7.21 -5.98 8.38
C ILE A 63 -7.44 -5.29 9.73
N HIS A 64 -8.02 -6.02 10.67
CA HIS A 64 -8.13 -5.66 12.08
C HIS A 64 -7.74 -6.83 13.00
N ASP A 65 -7.83 -8.06 12.50
CA ASP A 65 -7.46 -9.29 13.20
C ASP A 65 -6.39 -10.03 12.38
N THR A 66 -5.18 -10.09 12.90
CA THR A 66 -4.03 -10.73 12.24
C THR A 66 -4.13 -12.26 12.22
N LYS A 67 -4.82 -12.87 13.18
CA LYS A 67 -5.04 -14.33 13.21
C LYS A 67 -6.02 -14.74 12.11
N ALA A 68 -7.14 -14.02 12.01
CA ALA A 68 -8.10 -14.23 10.93
C ALA A 68 -7.46 -13.99 9.54
N ALA A 69 -6.58 -12.99 9.43
CA ALA A 69 -5.84 -12.73 8.19
C ALA A 69 -4.90 -13.88 7.81
N MET A 70 -4.19 -14.48 8.77
CA MET A 70 -3.34 -15.65 8.53
C MET A 70 -4.15 -16.90 8.17
N GLU A 71 -5.28 -17.14 8.83
CA GLU A 71 -6.20 -18.24 8.46
C GLU A 71 -6.72 -18.07 7.03
N TYR A 72 -7.13 -16.85 6.67
CA TYR A 72 -7.54 -16.53 5.30
C TYR A 72 -6.41 -16.80 4.30
N ALA A 73 -5.18 -16.37 4.60
CA ALA A 73 -4.01 -16.60 3.75
C ALA A 73 -3.72 -18.10 3.53
N GLN A 74 -3.81 -18.92 4.59
CA GLN A 74 -3.61 -20.36 4.50
C GLN A 74 -4.65 -21.06 3.61
N ASN A 75 -5.90 -20.60 3.67
CA ASN A 75 -6.94 -21.09 2.78
C ASN A 75 -6.74 -20.63 1.33
N LEU A 76 -6.26 -19.39 1.15
CA LEU A 76 -5.97 -18.81 -0.16
C LEU A 76 -4.82 -19.53 -0.86
N LEU A 77 -3.80 -20.01 -0.13
CA LEU A 77 -2.68 -20.78 -0.69
C LEU A 77 -3.14 -22.04 -1.42
N LYS A 78 -4.15 -22.74 -0.90
CA LYS A 78 -4.72 -23.93 -1.55
C LYS A 78 -5.31 -23.60 -2.91
N LEU A 79 -6.03 -22.46 -2.99
CA LEU A 79 -6.59 -21.97 -4.24
C LEU A 79 -5.50 -21.46 -5.21
N GLN A 80 -4.43 -20.85 -4.68
CA GLN A 80 -3.29 -20.42 -5.50
C GLN A 80 -2.62 -21.61 -6.21
N GLU A 81 -2.43 -22.73 -5.53
CA GLU A 81 -1.88 -23.95 -6.12
C GLU A 81 -2.83 -24.52 -7.19
N GLU A 82 -4.10 -24.67 -6.85
CA GLU A 82 -5.13 -25.25 -7.73
C GLU A 82 -5.32 -24.42 -9.01
N LEU A 83 -5.35 -23.08 -8.90
CA LEU A 83 -5.66 -22.14 -9.97
C LEU A 83 -4.42 -21.53 -10.63
N SER A 84 -3.22 -21.98 -10.29
CA SER A 84 -1.93 -21.37 -10.67
C SER A 84 -1.69 -21.24 -12.17
N LYS A 85 -2.38 -22.04 -13.00
CA LYS A 85 -2.27 -22.00 -14.47
C LYS A 85 -3.00 -20.82 -15.08
N ASP A 86 -4.12 -20.42 -14.47
CA ASP A 86 -5.04 -19.41 -15.03
C ASP A 86 -5.03 -18.10 -14.24
N LEU A 87 -4.75 -18.19 -12.93
CA LEU A 87 -4.82 -17.04 -12.04
C LEU A 87 -3.48 -16.78 -11.34
N PHE A 88 -3.19 -15.49 -11.16
CA PHE A 88 -2.20 -15.02 -10.20
C PHE A 88 -2.92 -14.30 -9.07
N ILE A 89 -3.01 -14.93 -7.90
CA ILE A 89 -3.80 -14.44 -6.78
C ILE A 89 -2.91 -13.62 -5.85
N VAL A 90 -3.33 -12.39 -5.57
CA VAL A 90 -2.70 -11.46 -4.63
C VAL A 90 -3.66 -11.24 -3.48
N MET A 91 -3.21 -11.47 -2.24
CA MET A 91 -4.02 -11.21 -1.06
C MET A 91 -4.12 -9.72 -0.78
N ARG A 92 -5.34 -9.23 -0.65
CA ARG A 92 -5.59 -7.85 -0.22
C ARG A 92 -5.36 -7.74 1.30
N VAL A 93 -4.40 -6.87 1.69
CA VAL A 93 -3.98 -6.67 3.09
C VAL A 93 -3.96 -5.16 3.38
N TYR A 94 -5.14 -4.56 3.46
CA TYR A 94 -5.26 -3.12 3.68
C TYR A 94 -5.28 -2.80 5.17
N PHE A 95 -4.32 -1.98 5.61
CA PHE A 95 -4.15 -1.57 7.00
C PHE A 95 -4.72 -0.19 7.30
N GLU A 96 -4.93 0.62 6.27
CA GLU A 96 -5.36 2.00 6.39
C GLU A 96 -6.76 2.16 5.78
N LYS A 97 -7.54 3.05 6.37
CA LYS A 97 -8.95 3.27 6.00
C LYS A 97 -9.20 4.74 5.70
N PRO A 98 -9.40 5.13 4.43
CA PRO A 98 -9.76 6.50 4.11
C PRO A 98 -11.15 6.82 4.69
N ARG A 99 -11.24 7.90 5.49
CA ARG A 99 -12.49 8.36 6.08
C ARG A 99 -12.89 9.71 5.51
N THR A 100 -14.16 9.85 5.17
CA THR A 100 -14.71 11.12 4.69
C THR A 100 -14.88 12.11 5.83
N THR A 101 -15.23 11.60 7.03
CA THR A 101 -15.41 12.41 8.25
C THR A 101 -14.53 11.84 9.37
N VAL A 102 -15.12 11.14 10.33
CA VAL A 102 -14.46 10.51 11.48
C VAL A 102 -14.69 9.00 11.47
N GLY A 103 -13.92 8.27 12.25
CA GLY A 103 -14.04 6.83 12.42
C GLY A 103 -12.68 6.14 12.43
N TRP A 104 -12.67 4.87 12.72
CA TRP A 104 -11.45 4.06 12.78
C TRP A 104 -10.64 4.17 11.47
N LYS A 105 -9.38 4.59 11.59
CA LYS A 105 -8.48 4.87 10.45
C LYS A 105 -7.70 3.65 9.97
N GLY A 106 -7.87 2.51 10.61
CA GLY A 106 -7.19 1.27 10.26
C GLY A 106 -6.23 0.79 11.35
N LEU A 107 -5.69 -0.41 11.15
CA LEU A 107 -4.86 -1.12 12.12
C LEU A 107 -3.58 -0.33 12.47
N ILE A 108 -2.97 0.37 11.52
CA ILE A 108 -1.76 1.15 11.80
C ILE A 108 -2.06 2.29 12.77
N ASN A 109 -3.18 3.00 12.58
CA ASN A 109 -3.48 4.17 13.39
C ASN A 109 -4.07 3.83 14.76
N ASP A 110 -4.82 2.72 14.87
CA ASP A 110 -5.52 2.32 16.10
C ASP A 110 -5.64 0.79 16.13
N PRO A 111 -4.56 0.09 16.54
CA PRO A 111 -4.44 -1.36 16.47
C PRO A 111 -5.39 -2.09 17.43
N TYR A 112 -5.79 -1.44 18.51
CA TYR A 112 -6.64 -2.02 19.54
C TYR A 112 -8.12 -1.70 19.40
N LEU A 113 -8.51 -0.82 18.47
CA LEU A 113 -9.86 -0.30 18.27
C LEU A 113 -10.45 0.39 19.53
N ASP A 114 -9.60 1.02 20.32
CA ASP A 114 -9.93 1.63 21.61
C ASP A 114 -9.58 3.13 21.67
N GLU A 115 -9.22 3.71 20.50
CA GLU A 115 -8.82 5.11 20.36
C GLU A 115 -7.54 5.49 21.13
N SER A 116 -6.70 4.49 21.46
CA SER A 116 -5.38 4.72 22.06
C SER A 116 -4.38 5.32 21.05
N PHE A 117 -4.60 5.08 19.76
CA PHE A 117 -3.76 5.55 18.65
C PHE A 117 -2.27 5.20 18.81
N ASP A 118 -1.99 3.98 19.31
CA ASP A 118 -0.63 3.44 19.42
C ASP A 118 -0.08 3.08 18.02
N ILE A 119 0.36 4.10 17.28
CA ILE A 119 0.81 3.97 15.88
C ILE A 119 2.07 3.12 15.77
N ASP A 120 3.01 3.20 16.73
CA ASP A 120 4.21 2.36 16.75
C ASP A 120 3.83 0.86 16.83
N LYS A 121 2.87 0.53 17.68
CA LYS A 121 2.33 -0.83 17.78
C LYS A 121 1.55 -1.23 16.53
N GLY A 122 0.82 -0.31 15.93
CA GLY A 122 0.12 -0.53 14.67
C GLY A 122 1.07 -0.88 13.53
N LEU A 123 2.17 -0.14 13.37
CA LEU A 123 3.23 -0.42 12.39
C LEU A 123 3.92 -1.75 12.65
N GLU A 124 4.26 -2.04 13.91
CA GLU A 124 4.85 -3.32 14.30
C GLU A 124 3.92 -4.49 13.95
N THR A 125 2.65 -4.39 14.28
CA THR A 125 1.65 -5.42 14.01
C THR A 125 1.43 -5.63 12.50
N ALA A 126 1.36 -4.53 11.74
CA ALA A 126 1.23 -4.59 10.29
C ALA A 126 2.46 -5.25 9.64
N ARG A 127 3.68 -4.82 10.01
CA ARG A 127 4.92 -5.40 9.49
C ARG A 127 5.06 -6.87 9.86
N LYS A 128 4.74 -7.26 11.10
CA LYS A 128 4.77 -8.66 11.54
C LYS A 128 3.88 -9.54 10.69
N LEU A 129 2.65 -9.11 10.43
CA LEU A 129 1.73 -9.85 9.56
C LEU A 129 2.29 -9.99 8.14
N LEU A 130 2.86 -8.92 7.57
CA LEU A 130 3.44 -8.97 6.23
C LEU A 130 4.65 -9.91 6.16
N VAL A 131 5.51 -9.94 7.18
CA VAL A 131 6.61 -10.91 7.28
C VAL A 131 6.06 -12.33 7.31
N ASP A 132 5.06 -12.60 8.15
CA ASP A 132 4.47 -13.95 8.27
C ASP A 132 3.82 -14.40 6.95
N LEU A 133 3.15 -13.49 6.23
CA LEU A 133 2.60 -13.78 4.89
C LEU A 133 3.70 -14.04 3.86
N GLY A 134 4.81 -13.29 3.93
CA GLY A 134 5.98 -13.50 3.08
C GLY A 134 6.63 -14.86 3.30
N GLU A 135 6.74 -15.32 4.56
CA GLU A 135 7.31 -16.63 4.91
C GLU A 135 6.51 -17.81 4.33
N ILE A 136 5.20 -17.64 4.18
CA ILE A 136 4.34 -18.63 3.51
C ILE A 136 4.15 -18.34 2.01
N ASN A 137 4.89 -17.37 1.46
CA ASN A 137 4.91 -17.02 0.03
C ASN A 137 3.55 -16.56 -0.52
N VAL A 138 2.79 -15.79 0.26
CA VAL A 138 1.55 -15.15 -0.18
C VAL A 138 1.85 -13.76 -0.73
N PRO A 139 1.64 -13.49 -2.04
CA PRO A 139 1.76 -12.16 -2.58
C PRO A 139 0.74 -11.22 -1.95
N VAL A 140 1.15 -10.02 -1.54
CA VAL A 140 0.27 -9.08 -0.84
C VAL A 140 0.09 -7.78 -1.60
N GLY A 141 -1.15 -7.25 -1.55
CA GLY A 141 -1.53 -5.94 -2.08
C GLY A 141 -2.07 -5.03 -1.00
N VAL A 142 -1.61 -3.77 -0.96
CA VAL A 142 -2.05 -2.75 0.00
C VAL A 142 -2.66 -1.54 -0.70
N GLU A 143 -3.38 -0.70 0.03
CA GLU A 143 -3.70 0.67 -0.41
C GLU A 143 -2.81 1.63 0.38
N TYR A 144 -2.05 2.45 -0.32
CA TYR A 144 -1.23 3.49 0.29
C TYR A 144 -2.09 4.74 0.50
N LEU A 145 -2.40 5.04 1.76
CA LEU A 145 -3.14 6.23 2.15
C LEU A 145 -2.20 7.28 2.75
N ASP A 146 -1.37 6.87 3.70
CA ASP A 146 -0.32 7.69 4.27
C ASP A 146 0.94 7.64 3.38
N VAL A 147 1.68 8.75 3.30
CA VAL A 147 2.88 8.86 2.45
C VAL A 147 4.17 8.48 3.18
N LEU A 148 4.13 8.25 4.49
CA LEU A 148 5.29 7.88 5.32
C LEU A 148 5.34 6.37 5.60
N THR A 149 4.18 5.72 5.78
CA THR A 149 4.06 4.28 6.06
C THR A 149 4.77 3.38 5.04
N PRO A 150 4.89 3.75 3.74
CA PRO A 150 5.65 2.96 2.78
C PRO A 150 7.10 2.70 3.19
N GLN A 151 7.76 3.61 3.91
CA GLN A 151 9.15 3.43 4.34
C GLN A 151 9.32 2.29 5.35
N TYR A 152 8.24 1.94 6.05
CA TYR A 152 8.22 0.84 7.03
C TYR A 152 7.86 -0.52 6.44
N LEU A 153 7.12 -0.54 5.31
CA LEU A 153 6.41 -1.74 4.85
C LEU A 153 6.66 -2.13 3.39
N SER A 154 7.12 -1.20 2.52
CA SER A 154 7.14 -1.43 1.06
C SER A 154 8.04 -2.58 0.62
N ASP A 155 9.06 -2.94 1.39
CA ASP A 155 9.93 -4.09 1.12
C ASP A 155 9.17 -5.44 1.06
N LEU A 156 8.00 -5.49 1.71
CA LEU A 156 7.14 -6.67 1.83
C LEU A 156 5.94 -6.68 0.85
N ILE A 157 5.75 -5.61 0.07
CA ILE A 157 4.54 -5.42 -0.74
C ILE A 157 4.80 -5.81 -2.19
N SER A 158 3.88 -6.63 -2.75
CA SER A 158 3.92 -7.07 -4.15
C SER A 158 3.17 -6.15 -5.09
N TRP A 159 2.11 -5.48 -4.63
CA TRP A 159 1.26 -4.58 -5.39
C TRP A 159 0.66 -3.48 -4.51
N GLY A 160 0.50 -2.28 -5.06
CA GLY A 160 -0.07 -1.14 -4.35
C GLY A 160 -1.25 -0.50 -5.08
N ALA A 161 -2.18 0.08 -4.32
CA ALA A 161 -3.26 0.90 -4.86
C ALA A 161 -3.18 2.33 -4.34
N ILE A 162 -3.54 3.29 -5.18
CA ILE A 162 -3.88 4.65 -4.78
C ILE A 162 -5.40 4.81 -4.84
N GLY A 163 -5.98 5.29 -3.76
CA GLY A 163 -7.42 5.43 -3.60
C GLY A 163 -8.02 6.54 -4.46
N ALA A 164 -9.31 6.45 -4.79
CA ALA A 164 -10.00 7.43 -5.62
C ALA A 164 -9.95 8.87 -5.06
N ARG A 165 -9.86 9.03 -3.74
CA ARG A 165 -9.74 10.35 -3.09
C ARG A 165 -8.34 10.93 -3.16
N THR A 166 -7.33 10.11 -3.41
CA THR A 166 -5.91 10.49 -3.42
C THR A 166 -5.28 10.39 -4.81
N THR A 167 -5.99 9.88 -5.81
CA THR A 167 -5.51 9.82 -7.21
C THR A 167 -5.20 11.21 -7.80
N GLU A 168 -5.88 12.28 -7.34
CA GLU A 168 -5.60 13.66 -7.73
C GLU A 168 -4.43 14.29 -6.96
N SER A 169 -4.03 13.68 -5.83
CA SER A 169 -2.99 14.24 -4.97
C SER A 169 -1.61 14.14 -5.60
N GLN A 170 -0.93 15.28 -5.76
CA GLN A 170 0.44 15.33 -6.25
C GLN A 170 1.37 14.44 -5.41
N SER A 171 1.31 14.53 -4.08
CA SER A 171 2.16 13.74 -3.19
C SER A 171 1.99 12.23 -3.38
N HIS A 172 0.77 11.75 -3.69
CA HIS A 172 0.54 10.33 -3.95
C HIS A 172 1.02 9.89 -5.34
N ARG A 173 0.98 10.77 -6.34
CA ARG A 173 1.56 10.51 -7.66
C ARG A 173 3.08 10.45 -7.60
N GLU A 174 3.70 11.36 -6.86
CA GLU A 174 5.14 11.37 -6.59
C GLU A 174 5.57 10.13 -5.78
N LEU A 175 4.81 9.77 -4.73
CA LEU A 175 5.01 8.53 -3.99
C LEU A 175 4.99 7.31 -4.93
N ALA A 176 3.95 7.19 -5.76
CA ALA A 176 3.79 6.06 -6.68
C ALA A 176 4.96 5.93 -7.65
N SER A 177 5.56 7.06 -8.08
CA SER A 177 6.76 7.07 -8.93
C SER A 177 8.00 6.45 -8.27
N ALA A 178 8.03 6.41 -6.93
CA ALA A 178 9.15 5.92 -6.12
C ALA A 178 8.91 4.52 -5.54
N LEU A 179 7.68 3.99 -5.61
CA LEU A 179 7.35 2.66 -5.09
C LEU A 179 7.97 1.56 -5.95
N SER A 180 8.52 0.55 -5.29
CA SER A 180 9.18 -0.60 -5.93
C SER A 180 8.22 -1.67 -6.45
N CYS A 181 6.91 -1.51 -6.27
CA CYS A 181 5.88 -2.43 -6.72
C CYS A 181 5.02 -1.80 -7.82
N PRO A 182 4.32 -2.60 -8.65
CA PRO A 182 3.26 -2.11 -9.52
C PRO A 182 2.17 -1.38 -8.72
N VAL A 183 1.65 -0.27 -9.28
CA VAL A 183 0.68 0.61 -8.59
C VAL A 183 -0.54 0.85 -9.47
N GLY A 184 -1.72 0.50 -8.93
CA GLY A 184 -3.00 0.80 -9.55
C GLY A 184 -3.61 2.11 -9.02
N PHE A 185 -3.99 3.01 -9.91
CA PHE A 185 -4.72 4.23 -9.60
C PHE A 185 -6.23 4.03 -9.79
N LYS A 186 -7.01 4.20 -8.73
CA LYS A 186 -8.47 4.19 -8.86
C LYS A 186 -8.94 5.45 -9.59
N ASN A 187 -9.88 5.31 -10.51
CA ASN A 187 -10.53 6.46 -11.12
C ASN A 187 -11.21 7.35 -10.06
N GLY A 188 -11.45 8.61 -10.38
CA GLY A 188 -12.06 9.58 -9.47
C GLY A 188 -13.40 9.11 -8.89
N THR A 189 -13.78 9.63 -7.74
CA THR A 189 -15.03 9.24 -7.04
C THR A 189 -16.29 9.49 -7.87
N GLY A 190 -16.24 10.43 -8.82
CA GLY A 190 -17.31 10.72 -9.78
C GLY A 190 -17.33 9.79 -11.00
N GLY A 191 -16.35 8.90 -11.16
CA GLY A 191 -16.25 7.99 -12.30
C GLY A 191 -15.24 8.43 -13.38
N SER A 192 -14.66 9.63 -13.29
CA SER A 192 -13.71 10.15 -14.29
C SER A 192 -12.46 9.31 -14.41
N LEU A 193 -12.16 8.83 -15.61
CA LEU A 193 -10.94 8.09 -15.96
C LEU A 193 -9.74 9.00 -16.18
N ASN A 194 -9.96 10.22 -16.69
CA ASN A 194 -8.88 11.15 -17.00
C ASN A 194 -7.97 11.42 -15.80
N ILE A 195 -8.55 11.51 -14.61
CA ILE A 195 -7.81 11.69 -13.35
C ILE A 195 -6.80 10.57 -13.11
N ALA A 196 -7.18 9.32 -13.40
CA ALA A 196 -6.29 8.17 -13.25
C ALA A 196 -5.26 8.10 -14.39
N ILE A 197 -5.62 8.48 -15.61
CA ILE A 197 -4.69 8.57 -16.74
C ILE A 197 -3.60 9.62 -16.45
N ASP A 198 -3.98 10.81 -16.00
CA ASP A 198 -3.05 11.87 -15.60
C ASP A 198 -2.13 11.40 -14.46
N ALA A 199 -2.68 10.64 -13.49
CA ALA A 199 -1.92 10.10 -12.38
C ALA A 199 -0.87 9.09 -12.85
N ILE A 200 -1.21 8.22 -13.80
CA ILE A 200 -0.29 7.25 -14.41
C ILE A 200 0.84 7.98 -15.16
N GLN A 201 0.50 8.97 -15.98
CA GLN A 201 1.51 9.77 -16.71
C GLN A 201 2.48 10.45 -15.74
N SER A 202 1.94 11.02 -14.66
CA SER A 202 2.76 11.61 -13.60
C SER A 202 3.66 10.56 -12.94
N ALA A 203 3.10 9.45 -12.47
CA ALA A 203 3.84 8.40 -11.77
C ALA A 203 4.91 7.71 -12.63
N ASN A 204 4.74 7.67 -13.95
CA ASN A 204 5.73 7.13 -14.88
C ASN A 204 6.96 8.05 -15.05
N SER A 205 6.86 9.29 -14.60
CA SER A 205 7.96 10.28 -14.71
C SER A 205 8.82 10.30 -13.45
N PRO A 206 10.12 10.68 -13.56
CA PRO A 206 10.94 10.97 -12.40
C PRO A 206 10.41 12.17 -11.60
N HIS A 207 10.50 12.10 -10.28
CA HIS A 207 10.10 13.16 -9.36
C HIS A 207 11.14 13.43 -8.29
N HIS A 208 11.05 14.64 -7.72
CA HIS A 208 11.78 15.05 -6.53
C HIS A 208 10.79 15.27 -5.40
N LEU A 209 10.88 14.49 -4.33
CA LEU A 209 9.91 14.50 -3.24
C LEU A 209 10.59 14.50 -1.87
N LEU A 210 9.89 15.02 -0.87
CA LEU A 210 10.30 14.95 0.52
C LEU A 210 9.61 13.77 1.19
N SER A 211 10.38 12.95 1.91
CA SER A 211 9.84 11.87 2.73
C SER A 211 10.78 11.54 3.88
N VAL A 212 10.33 10.69 4.78
CA VAL A 212 11.18 10.11 5.83
C VAL A 212 12.12 9.07 5.21
N ASN A 213 13.38 9.10 5.58
CA ASN A 213 14.36 8.05 5.22
C ASN A 213 14.30 6.86 6.19
N LYS A 214 15.09 5.83 5.92
CA LYS A 214 15.10 4.62 6.76
C LYS A 214 15.58 4.87 8.19
N ASP A 215 16.36 5.93 8.44
CA ASP A 215 16.85 6.29 9.78
C ASP A 215 15.86 7.19 10.56
N GLY A 216 14.72 7.55 9.93
CA GLY A 216 13.68 8.38 10.55
C GLY A 216 13.86 9.89 10.31
N GLY A 217 14.91 10.31 9.62
CA GLY A 217 15.13 11.71 9.24
C GLY A 217 14.37 12.09 7.97
N ILE A 218 14.09 13.39 7.80
CA ILE A 218 13.52 13.92 6.56
C ILE A 218 14.61 13.98 5.49
N SER A 219 14.31 13.50 4.29
CA SER A 219 15.23 13.48 3.16
C SER A 219 14.55 13.89 1.85
N HIS A 220 15.34 14.42 0.96
CA HIS A 220 14.98 14.63 -0.43
C HIS A 220 15.25 13.36 -1.24
N PHE A 221 14.24 12.87 -1.93
CA PHE A 221 14.34 11.69 -2.78
C PHE A 221 14.20 12.07 -4.25
N THR A 222 14.91 11.36 -5.11
CA THR A 222 14.72 11.41 -6.56
C THR A 222 14.27 10.05 -7.04
N SER A 223 13.07 9.96 -7.62
CA SER A 223 12.52 8.72 -8.17
C SER A 223 12.90 8.54 -9.64
N LEU A 224 12.81 7.31 -10.12
CA LEU A 224 13.01 6.98 -11.55
C LEU A 224 11.71 7.03 -12.36
N GLY A 225 10.57 7.12 -11.69
CA GLY A 225 9.26 6.81 -12.26
C GLY A 225 8.91 5.33 -12.12
N ASN A 226 7.63 5.01 -12.28
CA ASN A 226 7.07 3.66 -12.14
C ASN A 226 6.34 3.26 -13.42
N ASP A 227 7.00 2.50 -14.26
CA ASP A 227 6.50 2.02 -15.56
C ASP A 227 5.38 0.97 -15.46
N THR A 228 5.04 0.55 -14.25
CA THR A 228 3.97 -0.43 -13.96
C THR A 228 2.72 0.21 -13.35
N ALA A 229 2.60 1.55 -13.43
CA ALA A 229 1.39 2.25 -13.04
C ALA A 229 0.23 1.91 -13.99
N HIS A 230 -0.96 1.64 -13.45
CA HIS A 230 -2.14 1.21 -14.22
C HIS A 230 -3.45 1.69 -13.58
N ILE A 231 -4.57 1.54 -14.31
CA ILE A 231 -5.90 1.96 -13.86
C ILE A 231 -6.59 0.86 -13.05
N ILE A 232 -7.36 1.27 -12.04
CA ILE A 232 -8.36 0.46 -11.35
C ILE A 232 -9.72 1.08 -11.63
N LEU A 233 -10.57 0.39 -12.39
CA LEU A 233 -11.94 0.81 -12.65
C LEU A 233 -12.81 0.47 -11.43
N ARG A 234 -13.20 1.49 -10.68
CA ARG A 234 -14.03 1.33 -9.47
C ARG A 234 -15.50 1.75 -9.63
N GLY A 235 -15.89 2.16 -10.82
CA GLY A 235 -17.19 2.77 -11.06
C GLY A 235 -17.26 4.23 -10.57
N GLY A 236 -18.43 4.81 -10.69
CA GLY A 236 -18.73 6.19 -10.34
C GLY A 236 -20.15 6.36 -9.80
N LYS A 237 -20.70 7.57 -9.91
CA LYS A 237 -22.07 7.89 -9.47
C LYS A 237 -23.12 7.15 -10.31
N ASP A 238 -22.81 6.92 -11.57
CA ASP A 238 -23.73 6.31 -12.56
C ASP A 238 -23.57 4.78 -12.64
N GLY A 239 -22.78 4.18 -11.75
CA GLY A 239 -22.58 2.74 -11.67
C GLY A 239 -21.20 2.26 -12.12
N PRO A 240 -21.09 0.99 -12.55
CA PRO A 240 -19.85 0.41 -13.07
C PRO A 240 -19.39 1.08 -14.35
N ASN A 241 -18.07 1.09 -14.60
CA ASN A 241 -17.46 1.70 -15.79
C ASN A 241 -16.43 0.76 -16.48
N TYR A 242 -16.67 -0.56 -16.44
CA TYR A 242 -15.76 -1.54 -17.04
C TYR A 242 -16.16 -1.95 -18.47
N SER A 243 -17.17 -1.35 -19.04
CA SER A 243 -17.60 -1.59 -20.42
C SER A 243 -17.11 -0.51 -21.40
N GLU A 244 -16.28 0.42 -20.93
CA GLU A 244 -15.75 1.52 -21.73
C GLU A 244 -14.33 1.24 -22.24
#